data_7ada1c485c3d5d433de5519080301855
#
_entry.id   7ada1c485c3d5d433de5519080301855
#
_cell.length_a   1.000
_cell.length_b   1.000
_cell.length_c   1.000
_cell.angle_alpha   90.00
_cell.angle_beta   90.00
_cell.angle_gamma   90.00
#
_symmetry.space_group_name_H-M   'P 1'
#
loop_
_entity.id
_entity.type
_entity.pdbx_description
1 polymer ?
#
loop_
_entity_poly.entity_id
_entity_poly.type
_entity_poly.pdbx_seq_one_letter_code
_entity_poly.pdbx_strand_id
1 'polypeptide(L)'
;MEKALQDLVPGNHCWGCGPDNPHGLRVKSYVDGEETVCRFQPSPFHMAGPTHVVNGGIIAAVIDCHTIFTAIADAYRVAGRPVGSGPPLWAVTASLKVDYLAPAPIDQPMELRARVREARGRK
;
A
#
# COMPACT_ATOMS: atom_id res chain seq x y z
N MET A 1 -4.90 8.34 18.14
CA MET A 1 -3.93 7.82 17.16
C MET A 1 -4.64 7.59 15.84
N GLU A 2 -4.03 8.02 14.77
CA GLU A 2 -4.59 7.88 13.43
C GLU A 2 -4.62 6.41 13.01
N LYS A 3 -5.73 6.00 12.38
CA LYS A 3 -5.84 4.65 11.82
C LYS A 3 -5.27 4.62 10.40
N ALA A 4 -4.65 3.51 10.05
CA ALA A 4 -4.22 3.29 8.68
C ALA A 4 -5.44 3.24 7.74
N LEU A 5 -5.23 3.66 6.49
CA LEU A 5 -6.29 3.63 5.48
C LEU A 5 -6.88 2.23 5.33
N GLN A 6 -6.02 1.20 5.37
CA GLN A 6 -6.43 -0.19 5.23
C GLN A 6 -7.37 -0.65 6.33
N ASP A 7 -7.26 -0.06 7.51
CA ASP A 7 -8.08 -0.41 8.66
C ASP A 7 -9.44 0.30 8.66
N LEU A 8 -9.62 1.28 7.79
CA LEU A 8 -10.87 2.05 7.69
C LEU A 8 -11.88 1.41 6.74
N VAL A 9 -11.44 0.60 5.79
CA VAL A 9 -12.31 -0.05 4.82
C VAL A 9 -12.59 -1.48 5.28
N PRO A 10 -13.84 -1.81 5.65
CA PRO A 10 -14.14 -3.14 6.18
C PRO A 10 -14.02 -4.24 5.12
N GLY A 11 -13.72 -5.45 5.58
CA GLY A 11 -13.67 -6.63 4.71
C GLY A 11 -12.42 -6.72 3.85
N ASN A 12 -11.32 -6.14 4.29
CA ASN A 12 -10.08 -6.18 3.53
C ASN A 12 -9.24 -7.42 3.90
N HIS A 13 -9.27 -8.40 3.02
CA HIS A 13 -8.52 -9.66 3.17
C HIS A 13 -7.29 -9.72 2.27
N CYS A 14 -6.85 -8.61 1.72
CA CYS A 14 -5.71 -8.58 0.81
C CYS A 14 -4.46 -9.14 1.49
N TRP A 15 -3.75 -10.01 0.79
CA TRP A 15 -2.51 -10.57 1.33
C TRP A 15 -1.47 -9.48 1.61
N GLY A 16 -1.42 -8.44 0.79
CA GLY A 16 -0.45 -7.36 0.98
C GLY A 16 -0.81 -6.40 2.09
N CYS A 17 -2.09 -6.04 2.25
CA CYS A 17 -2.47 -4.96 3.16
C CYS A 17 -3.72 -5.21 3.98
N GLY A 18 -4.36 -6.37 3.84
CA GLY A 18 -5.60 -6.64 4.55
C GLY A 18 -5.40 -6.92 6.03
N PRO A 19 -6.00 -6.12 6.94
CA PRO A 19 -5.91 -6.43 8.37
C PRO A 19 -6.60 -7.75 8.72
N ASP A 20 -7.51 -8.21 7.87
CA ASP A 20 -8.25 -9.46 8.09
C ASP A 20 -7.52 -10.69 7.57
N ASN A 21 -6.32 -10.52 6.98
CA ASN A 21 -5.51 -11.64 6.52
C ASN A 21 -4.35 -11.89 7.49
N PRO A 22 -4.38 -12.96 8.29
CA PRO A 22 -3.33 -13.22 9.28
C PRO A 22 -1.98 -13.60 8.67
N HIS A 23 -1.94 -13.95 7.38
CA HIS A 23 -0.73 -14.36 6.70
C HIS A 23 -0.10 -13.24 5.86
N GLY A 24 -0.69 -12.05 5.90
CA GLY A 24 -0.31 -10.96 5.02
C GLY A 24 0.84 -10.10 5.50
N LEU A 25 1.27 -9.22 4.62
CA LEU A 25 2.33 -8.26 4.91
C LEU A 25 1.86 -7.13 5.83
N ARG A 26 0.56 -6.86 5.82
CA ARG A 26 -0.08 -5.83 6.66
C ARG A 26 0.47 -4.44 6.42
N VAL A 27 0.57 -4.07 5.15
CA VAL A 27 0.96 -2.73 4.74
C VAL A 27 -0.02 -1.72 5.32
N LYS A 28 0.50 -0.64 5.90
CA LYS A 28 -0.30 0.42 6.54
C LYS A 28 0.05 1.76 5.91
N SER A 29 -0.97 2.43 5.39
CA SER A 29 -0.81 3.70 4.69
C SER A 29 -1.56 4.82 5.41
N TYR A 30 -0.98 6.02 5.38
CA TYR A 30 -1.53 7.19 6.05
C TYR A 30 -1.50 8.38 5.10
N VAL A 31 -2.51 9.24 5.19
CA VAL A 31 -2.54 10.48 4.42
C VAL A 31 -1.57 11.48 5.04
N ASP A 32 -0.79 12.14 4.19
CA ASP A 32 0.15 13.19 4.58
C ASP A 32 0.08 14.30 3.53
N GLY A 33 -0.83 15.27 3.73
CA GLY A 33 -1.08 16.31 2.75
C GLY A 33 -1.67 15.74 1.47
N GLU A 34 -1.01 16.01 0.33
CA GLU A 34 -1.42 15.49 -0.97
C GLU A 34 -0.81 14.12 -1.26
N GLU A 35 0.00 13.61 -0.36
CA GLU A 35 0.65 12.32 -0.49
C GLU A 35 0.08 11.32 0.50
N THR A 36 0.44 10.07 0.32
CA THR A 36 0.28 9.03 1.34
C THR A 36 1.65 8.48 1.68
N VAL A 37 1.80 8.06 2.92
CA VAL A 37 3.07 7.52 3.41
C VAL A 37 2.84 6.14 4.02
N CYS A 38 3.78 5.25 3.76
CA CYS A 38 3.82 3.92 4.36
C CYS A 38 5.26 3.67 4.85
N ARG A 39 5.37 3.13 6.06
CA ARG A 39 6.65 2.65 6.57
C ARG A 39 6.51 1.16 6.80
N PHE A 40 7.28 0.39 6.07
CA PHE A 40 7.20 -1.07 6.10
C PHE A 40 8.55 -1.65 6.53
N GLN A 41 8.53 -2.42 7.62
CA GLN A 41 9.72 -3.14 8.07
C GLN A 41 9.64 -4.58 7.55
N PRO A 42 10.52 -4.99 6.63
CA PRO A 42 10.51 -6.38 6.16
C PRO A 42 10.83 -7.35 7.29
N SER A 43 10.23 -8.54 7.23
CA SER A 43 10.63 -9.65 8.09
C SER A 43 11.90 -10.30 7.53
N PRO A 44 12.72 -10.96 8.37
CA PRO A 44 13.97 -11.57 7.89
C PRO A 44 13.76 -12.59 6.77
N PHE A 45 12.60 -13.25 6.72
CA PHE A 45 12.30 -14.23 5.66
C PHE A 45 11.83 -13.59 4.35
N HIS A 46 11.70 -12.27 4.28
CA HIS A 46 11.41 -11.55 3.04
C HIS A 46 12.68 -11.32 2.21
N MET A 47 13.71 -12.12 2.40
CA MET A 47 14.99 -11.95 1.74
C MET A 47 14.95 -12.36 0.27
N ALA A 48 15.88 -11.79 -0.48
CA ALA A 48 16.20 -12.22 -1.83
C ALA A 48 17.21 -13.37 -1.78
N GLY A 49 17.80 -13.74 -2.92
CA GLY A 49 18.91 -14.70 -2.95
C GLY A 49 20.04 -14.27 -2.02
N PRO A 50 20.60 -13.06 -2.17
CA PRO A 50 21.45 -12.48 -1.12
C PRO A 50 20.59 -12.15 0.10
N THR A 51 20.90 -12.76 1.24
CA THR A 51 20.04 -12.71 2.43
C THR A 51 19.96 -11.36 3.11
N HIS A 52 20.81 -10.41 2.76
CA HIS A 52 20.84 -9.09 3.37
C HIS A 52 19.95 -8.06 2.66
N VAL A 53 19.31 -8.44 1.56
CA VAL A 53 18.43 -7.52 0.79
C VAL A 53 17.02 -8.10 0.64
N VAL A 54 16.07 -7.19 0.46
CA VAL A 54 14.66 -7.54 0.36
C VAL A 54 14.36 -8.12 -1.02
N ASN A 55 13.54 -9.16 -1.06
CA ASN A 55 13.05 -9.77 -2.30
C ASN A 55 12.28 -8.74 -3.12
N GLY A 56 12.57 -8.68 -4.43
CA GLY A 56 11.93 -7.71 -5.33
C GLY A 56 10.42 -7.86 -5.40
N GLY A 57 9.91 -9.08 -5.29
CA GLY A 57 8.47 -9.32 -5.28
C GLY A 57 7.79 -8.77 -4.03
N ILE A 58 8.46 -8.81 -2.88
CA ILE A 58 7.95 -8.20 -1.66
C ILE A 58 7.89 -6.68 -1.82
N ILE A 59 8.94 -6.07 -2.38
CA ILE A 59 8.95 -4.63 -2.66
C ILE A 59 7.78 -4.27 -3.57
N ALA A 60 7.58 -5.03 -4.65
CA ALA A 60 6.49 -4.78 -5.58
C ALA A 60 5.12 -4.90 -4.90
N ALA A 61 4.94 -5.89 -4.03
CA ALA A 61 3.68 -6.08 -3.30
C ALA A 61 3.40 -4.90 -2.36
N VAL A 62 4.40 -4.41 -1.66
CA VAL A 62 4.25 -3.25 -0.76
C VAL A 62 3.91 -2.00 -1.57
N ILE A 63 4.59 -1.76 -2.69
CA ILE A 63 4.31 -0.64 -3.59
C ILE A 63 2.89 -0.74 -4.12
N ASP A 64 2.48 -1.92 -4.57
CA ASP A 64 1.14 -2.16 -5.12
C ASP A 64 0.07 -1.81 -4.10
N CYS A 65 0.14 -2.38 -2.91
CA CYS A 65 -0.87 -2.14 -1.88
C CYS A 65 -0.89 -0.68 -1.42
N HIS A 66 0.26 -0.05 -1.27
CA HIS A 66 0.32 1.36 -0.88
C HIS A 66 -0.30 2.27 -1.94
N THR A 67 0.04 2.06 -3.21
CA THR A 67 -0.47 2.90 -4.29
C THR A 67 -1.96 2.67 -4.54
N ILE A 68 -2.44 1.44 -4.40
CA ILE A 68 -3.89 1.16 -4.51
C ILE A 68 -4.66 1.88 -3.42
N PHE A 69 -4.19 1.88 -2.17
CA PHE A 69 -4.89 2.60 -1.11
C PHE A 69 -4.76 4.12 -1.25
N THR A 70 -3.72 4.60 -1.90
CA THR A 70 -3.65 6.01 -2.30
C THR A 70 -4.81 6.35 -3.25
N ALA A 71 -5.05 5.49 -4.24
CA ALA A 71 -6.15 5.66 -5.19
C ALA A 71 -7.51 5.52 -4.52
N ILE A 72 -7.65 4.57 -3.60
CA ILE A 72 -8.91 4.38 -2.86
C ILE A 72 -9.22 5.60 -2.01
N ALA A 73 -8.23 6.13 -1.29
CA ALA A 73 -8.41 7.33 -0.47
C ALA A 73 -8.84 8.52 -1.35
N ASP A 74 -8.25 8.66 -2.53
CA ASP A 74 -8.62 9.71 -3.47
C ASP A 74 -10.06 9.53 -3.97
N ALA A 75 -10.47 8.29 -4.23
CA ALA A 75 -11.84 8.00 -4.67
C ALA A 75 -12.86 8.44 -3.61
N TYR A 76 -12.60 8.16 -2.33
CA TYR A 76 -13.47 8.60 -1.25
C TYR A 76 -13.48 10.15 -1.16
N ARG A 77 -12.32 10.77 -1.29
CA ARG A 77 -12.20 12.23 -1.27
C ARG A 77 -13.05 12.87 -2.38
N VAL A 78 -12.95 12.36 -3.59
CA VAL A 78 -13.72 12.85 -4.74
C VAL A 78 -15.21 12.63 -4.52
N ALA A 79 -15.59 11.52 -3.89
CA ALA A 79 -17.00 11.24 -3.57
C ALA A 79 -17.52 12.06 -2.38
N GLY A 80 -16.66 12.85 -1.72
CA GLY A 80 -17.07 13.66 -0.57
C GLY A 80 -17.37 12.85 0.68
N ARG A 81 -16.77 11.68 0.83
CA ARG A 81 -17.02 10.77 1.94
C ARG A 81 -15.73 10.45 2.71
N PRO A 82 -15.82 10.30 4.04
CA PRO A 82 -14.68 9.76 4.78
C PRO A 82 -14.33 8.34 4.31
N VAL A 83 -13.06 8.01 4.33
CA VAL A 83 -12.59 6.68 3.91
C VAL A 83 -13.29 5.59 4.72
N GLY A 84 -13.87 4.63 4.02
CA GLY A 84 -14.57 3.51 4.63
C GLY A 84 -16.03 3.76 4.95
N SER A 85 -16.53 4.98 4.77
CA SER A 85 -17.93 5.30 5.03
C SER A 85 -18.82 4.85 3.86
N GLY A 86 -20.06 4.47 4.18
CA GLY A 86 -21.04 4.05 3.19
C GLY A 86 -20.61 2.80 2.42
N PRO A 87 -21.15 2.59 1.21
CA PRO A 87 -20.75 1.46 0.38
C PRO A 87 -19.26 1.53 0.05
N PRO A 88 -18.50 0.43 0.23
CA PRO A 88 -17.05 0.47 -0.01
C PRO A 88 -16.69 0.81 -1.45
N LEU A 89 -15.66 1.63 -1.60
CA LEU A 89 -15.06 1.92 -2.90
C LEU A 89 -13.77 1.13 -3.00
N TRP A 90 -13.74 0.16 -3.91
CA TRP A 90 -12.58 -0.68 -4.14
C TRP A 90 -11.89 -0.33 -5.43
N ALA A 91 -10.60 -0.53 -5.48
CA ALA A 91 -9.80 -0.48 -6.69
C ALA A 91 -8.88 -1.69 -6.71
N VAL A 92 -8.59 -2.19 -7.90
CA VAL A 92 -7.64 -3.27 -8.11
C VAL A 92 -6.64 -2.85 -9.17
N THR A 93 -5.45 -3.43 -9.10
CA THR A 93 -4.34 -3.05 -9.97
C THR A 93 -4.55 -3.61 -11.37
N ALA A 94 -4.53 -2.73 -12.37
CA ALA A 94 -4.56 -3.13 -13.77
C ALA A 94 -3.14 -3.31 -14.31
N SER A 95 -2.21 -2.46 -13.90
CA SER A 95 -0.80 -2.58 -14.29
C SER A 95 0.06 -1.95 -13.21
N LEU A 96 1.29 -2.43 -13.10
CA LEU A 96 2.26 -1.94 -12.14
C LEU A 96 3.64 -1.94 -12.80
N LYS A 97 4.31 -0.80 -12.74
CA LYS A 97 5.69 -0.70 -13.19
C LYS A 97 6.57 -0.33 -12.00
N VAL A 98 7.63 -1.09 -11.79
CA VAL A 98 8.58 -0.85 -10.71
C VAL A 98 9.98 -0.79 -11.28
N ASP A 99 10.70 0.28 -10.95
CA ASP A 99 12.12 0.42 -11.30
C ASP A 99 12.94 0.25 -10.03
N TYR A 100 13.79 -0.77 -10.00
CA TYR A 100 14.63 -1.09 -8.85
C TYR A 100 15.98 -0.39 -9.03
N LEU A 101 16.11 0.77 -8.40
CA LEU A 101 17.30 1.62 -8.60
C LEU A 101 18.47 1.21 -7.69
N ALA A 102 18.17 0.59 -6.55
CA ALA A 102 19.16 0.14 -5.58
C ALA A 102 18.59 -0.97 -4.73
N PRO A 103 19.43 -1.89 -4.19
CA PRO A 103 18.94 -2.90 -3.26
C PRO A 103 18.41 -2.26 -1.98
N ALA A 104 17.34 -2.85 -1.42
CA ALA A 104 16.78 -2.42 -0.14
C ALA A 104 17.33 -3.32 0.96
N PRO A 105 17.97 -2.76 2.01
CA PRO A 105 18.48 -3.58 3.12
C PRO A 105 17.34 -4.25 3.89
N ILE A 106 17.55 -5.53 4.24
CA ILE A 106 16.51 -6.33 4.92
C ILE A 106 16.29 -5.87 6.37
N ASP A 107 17.26 -5.24 6.98
CA ASP A 107 17.25 -4.85 8.38
C ASP A 107 16.78 -3.41 8.62
N GLN A 108 16.30 -2.74 7.58
CA GLN A 108 15.88 -1.34 7.67
C GLN A 108 14.44 -1.18 7.17
N PRO A 109 13.68 -0.25 7.76
CA PRO A 109 12.34 0.05 7.24
C PRO A 109 12.43 0.73 5.89
N MET A 110 11.41 0.47 5.05
CA MET A 110 11.22 1.17 3.79
C MET A 110 10.17 2.26 3.99
N GLU A 111 10.43 3.45 3.51
CA GLU A 111 9.44 4.52 3.47
C GLU A 111 8.94 4.65 2.03
N LEU A 112 7.63 4.59 1.86
CA LEU A 112 7.00 4.76 0.57
C LEU A 112 6.14 6.02 0.61
N ARG A 113 6.24 6.83 -0.43
CA ARG A 113 5.38 7.98 -0.61
C ARG A 113 4.71 7.89 -1.97
N ALA A 114 3.43 8.18 -2.01
CA ALA A 114 2.65 8.07 -3.23
C ALA A 114 1.67 9.23 -3.34
N ARG A 115 1.26 9.52 -4.56
CA ARG A 115 0.19 10.48 -4.82
C ARG A 115 -0.50 10.11 -6.12
N VAL A 116 -1.77 10.50 -6.23
CA VAL A 116 -2.50 10.33 -7.47
C VAL A 116 -2.00 11.37 -8.47
N ARG A 117 -1.56 10.87 -9.62
CA ARG A 117 -1.10 11.72 -10.70
C ARG A 117 -2.24 12.12 -11.62
N GLU A 118 -3.14 11.17 -11.89
CA GLU A 118 -4.25 11.37 -12.81
C GLU A 118 -5.35 10.38 -12.50
N ALA A 119 -6.60 10.84 -12.51
CA ALA A 119 -7.77 10.00 -12.33
C ALA A 119 -8.73 10.22 -13.50
N ARG A 120 -9.18 9.12 -14.13
CA ARG A 120 -10.00 9.17 -15.35
C ARG A 120 -11.28 8.36 -15.21
N GLY A 121 -11.97 8.46 -14.11
CA GLY A 121 -13.19 7.71 -13.91
C GLY A 121 -12.96 6.20 -14.02
N ARG A 122 -13.51 5.56 -15.04
CA ARG A 122 -13.43 4.11 -15.19
C ARG A 122 -12.18 3.61 -15.90
N LYS A 123 -11.36 4.49 -16.36
CA LYS A 123 -10.16 4.10 -17.12
C LYS A 123 -8.91 4.23 -16.32
#